data_dde29b04b6c68b9c7e6ac2f262a1a4ed
#
_entry.id   dde29b04b6c68b9c7e6ac2f262a1a4ed
#
_cell.length_a   1.000
_cell.length_b   1.000
_cell.length_c   1.000
_cell.angle_alpha   90.00
_cell.angle_beta   90.00
_cell.angle_gamma   90.00
#
_symmetry.space_group_name_H-M   'P 1'
#
loop_
_entity.id
_entity.type
_entity.pdbx_description
1 polymer ?
#
loop_
_entity_poly.entity_id
_entity_poly.type
_entity_poly.pdbx_seq_one_letter_code
_entity_poly.pdbx_strand_id
1 'polypeptide(L)'
;MGLLDRFRPRRAPGRAKAPDAESYLREWTAARTGVEAFVEPRTTVTETTVVFVAHDGEWTRRRVGSPKRATKLARSMRMPIYDVQLVGYPQRMRDHDARGRVERKRARQDEMLRQLRDKDR
;
A
#
# COMPACT_ATOMS: atom_id res chain seq x y z
N MET A 1 15.87 -2.66 -29.65
CA MET A 1 16.09 -1.84 -28.50
C MET A 1 15.05 -1.98 -27.44
N GLY A 2 13.82 -2.14 -27.81
CA GLY A 2 12.74 -2.21 -26.84
C GLY A 2 12.88 -3.31 -25.81
N LEU A 3 13.46 -4.44 -26.19
CA LEU A 3 13.62 -5.54 -25.25
C LEU A 3 14.55 -5.21 -24.11
N LEU A 4 15.67 -4.59 -24.41
CA LEU A 4 16.61 -4.21 -23.39
C LEU A 4 16.03 -3.15 -22.47
N ASP A 5 15.28 -2.23 -23.06
CA ASP A 5 14.68 -1.17 -22.29
C ASP A 5 13.63 -1.69 -21.31
N ARG A 6 12.97 -2.78 -21.65
CA ARG A 6 12.00 -3.38 -20.76
C ARG A 6 12.60 -3.90 -19.47
N PHE A 7 13.84 -4.36 -19.54
CA PHE A 7 14.48 -4.93 -18.36
C PHE A 7 15.15 -3.89 -17.50
N ARG A 8 15.48 -2.75 -18.09
CA ARG A 8 16.13 -1.70 -17.32
C ARG A 8 15.34 -1.16 -16.17
N PRO A 9 14.03 -0.93 -16.31
CA PRO A 9 13.27 -0.36 -15.21
C PRO A 9 13.22 -1.25 -13.98
N ARG A 10 13.64 -2.47 -14.10
CA ARG A 10 13.62 -3.38 -12.96
C ARG A 10 14.80 -3.20 -12.06
N ARG A 11 15.09 -2.01 -11.74
CA ARG A 11 16.12 -1.73 -10.80
C ARG A 11 15.64 -2.02 -9.41
N ALA A 12 16.59 -1.90 -8.49
CA ALA A 12 16.31 -2.09 -7.10
C ALA A 12 15.06 -1.34 -6.68
N PRO A 13 14.16 -1.99 -5.94
CA PRO A 13 12.91 -1.35 -5.51
C PRO A 13 13.12 -0.06 -4.74
N GLY A 14 14.22 0.06 -3.99
CA GLY A 14 14.49 1.26 -3.24
C GLY A 14 14.72 2.49 -4.09
N ARG A 15 14.86 2.28 -5.38
CA ARG A 15 15.06 3.39 -6.32
C ARG A 15 13.82 3.75 -7.10
N ALA A 16 12.69 3.19 -6.75
CA ALA A 16 11.44 3.49 -7.44
C ALA A 16 11.26 5.00 -7.47
N LYS A 17 11.03 5.51 -8.65
CA LYS A 17 10.85 6.94 -8.85
C LYS A 17 9.40 7.30 -8.79
N ALA A 18 9.14 8.60 -8.64
CA ALA A 18 7.76 9.07 -8.54
C ALA A 18 6.87 8.60 -9.69
N PRO A 19 7.34 8.61 -10.98
CA PRO A 19 6.48 8.11 -12.06
C PRO A 19 6.07 6.65 -11.88
N ASP A 20 6.99 5.81 -11.41
CA ASP A 20 6.68 4.40 -11.16
C ASP A 20 5.68 4.26 -10.02
N ALA A 21 5.88 5.06 -8.97
CA ALA A 21 4.97 5.06 -7.84
C ALA A 21 3.57 5.51 -8.26
N GLU A 22 3.50 6.55 -9.08
CA GLU A 22 2.22 7.04 -9.57
C GLU A 22 1.49 6.02 -10.41
N SER A 23 2.19 5.35 -11.32
CA SER A 23 1.59 4.30 -12.15
C SER A 23 1.05 3.19 -11.29
N TYR A 24 1.82 2.74 -10.33
CA TYR A 24 1.39 1.70 -9.41
C TYR A 24 0.13 2.13 -8.65
N LEU A 25 0.14 3.34 -8.12
CA LEU A 25 -0.99 3.83 -7.33
C LEU A 25 -2.25 4.00 -8.16
N ARG A 26 -2.12 4.38 -9.42
CA ARG A 26 -3.27 4.48 -10.33
C ARG A 26 -3.87 3.11 -10.60
N GLU A 27 -3.04 2.12 -10.87
CA GLU A 27 -3.51 0.76 -11.10
C GLU A 27 -4.15 0.19 -9.83
N TRP A 28 -3.53 0.42 -8.70
CA TRP A 28 -4.06 -0.04 -7.42
C TRP A 28 -5.46 0.53 -7.16
N THR A 29 -5.60 1.82 -7.41
CA THR A 29 -6.88 2.52 -7.22
C THR A 29 -7.94 2.04 -8.20
N ALA A 30 -7.55 1.79 -9.45
CA ALA A 30 -8.49 1.35 -10.47
C ALA A 30 -9.13 0.00 -10.14
N ALA A 31 -8.44 -0.83 -9.37
CA ALA A 31 -8.95 -2.15 -8.98
C ALA A 31 -9.77 -2.11 -7.69
N ARG A 32 -9.96 -0.95 -7.10
CA ARG A 32 -10.61 -0.81 -5.80
C ARG A 32 -11.61 0.33 -5.81
N THR A 33 -12.40 0.42 -4.75
CA THR A 33 -13.41 1.50 -4.63
C THR A 33 -13.20 2.27 -3.34
N GLY A 34 -13.66 3.52 -3.34
CA GLY A 34 -13.64 4.35 -2.14
C GLY A 34 -12.26 4.63 -1.60
N VAL A 35 -11.28 4.79 -2.48
CA VAL A 35 -9.90 5.03 -2.06
C VAL A 35 -9.72 6.47 -1.61
N GLU A 36 -9.05 6.63 -0.47
CA GLU A 36 -8.67 7.94 0.05
C GLU A 36 -7.17 7.97 0.27
N ALA A 37 -6.58 9.14 0.12
CA ALA A 37 -5.14 9.32 0.25
C ALA A 37 -4.77 9.96 1.57
N PHE A 38 -3.71 9.48 2.19
CA PHE A 38 -3.19 10.02 3.46
C PHE A 38 -1.71 10.31 3.28
N VAL A 39 -1.33 11.58 3.37
CA VAL A 39 0.06 11.98 3.22
C VAL A 39 0.80 11.76 4.53
N GLU A 40 1.94 11.11 4.44
CA GLU A 40 2.88 10.96 5.56
C GLU A 40 4.03 11.92 5.30
N PRO A 41 4.08 13.05 6.01
CA PRO A 41 5.12 14.04 5.74
C PRO A 41 6.52 13.48 5.96
N ARG A 42 7.45 14.08 5.28
CA ARG A 42 8.85 13.74 5.37
C ARG A 42 9.39 13.93 6.79
N THR A 43 10.27 13.03 7.22
CA THR A 43 10.99 13.15 8.47
C THR A 43 12.47 13.29 8.18
N THR A 44 13.29 13.32 9.24
CA THR A 44 14.75 13.37 9.06
C THR A 44 15.30 12.11 8.41
N VAL A 45 14.58 10.99 8.49
CA VAL A 45 15.06 9.71 7.99
C VAL A 45 14.21 9.13 6.85
N THR A 46 13.04 9.70 6.62
CA THR A 46 12.14 9.19 5.57
C THR A 46 11.64 10.29 4.67
N GLU A 47 11.45 9.97 3.41
CA GLU A 47 10.87 10.89 2.44
C GLU A 47 9.35 10.92 2.58
N THR A 48 8.73 11.89 1.91
CA THR A 48 7.28 11.97 1.85
C THR A 48 6.71 10.73 1.18
N THR A 49 5.77 10.10 1.85
CA THR A 49 5.04 8.95 1.33
C THR A 49 3.55 9.26 1.33
N VAL A 50 2.81 8.49 0.56
CA VAL A 50 1.36 8.56 0.60
C VAL A 50 0.83 7.14 0.79
N VAL A 51 -0.20 7.05 1.63
CA VAL A 51 -0.93 5.81 1.86
C VAL A 51 -2.29 5.95 1.20
N PHE A 52 -2.62 5.00 0.34
CA PHE A 52 -3.96 4.92 -0.23
C PHE A 52 -4.71 3.84 0.52
N VAL A 53 -5.90 4.17 0.97
CA VAL A 53 -6.73 3.25 1.77
C VAL A 53 -8.06 3.06 1.06
N ALA A 54 -8.38 1.84 0.71
CA ALA A 54 -9.62 1.48 0.02
C ALA A 54 -10.79 1.42 1.00
N HIS A 55 -11.98 1.27 0.46
CA HIS A 55 -13.21 1.22 1.23
C HIS A 55 -13.18 0.16 2.34
N ASP A 56 -12.62 -1.00 2.07
CA ASP A 56 -12.57 -2.10 3.02
C ASP A 56 -11.39 -2.01 4.01
N GLY A 57 -10.58 -0.98 3.89
CA GLY A 57 -9.41 -0.79 4.73
C GLY A 57 -8.11 -1.34 4.17
N GLU A 58 -8.15 -2.01 3.04
CA GLU A 58 -6.94 -2.44 2.36
C GLU A 58 -6.13 -1.20 1.97
N TRP A 59 -4.80 -1.27 2.11
CA TRP A 59 -3.98 -0.09 1.89
C TRP A 59 -2.65 -0.41 1.26
N THR A 60 -2.05 0.61 0.67
CA THR A 60 -0.71 0.52 0.11
C THR A 60 0.02 1.85 0.36
N ARG A 61 1.34 1.79 0.40
CA ARG A 61 2.18 2.97 0.66
C ARG A 61 3.24 3.08 -0.41
N ARG A 62 3.46 4.30 -0.90
CA ARG A 62 4.53 4.57 -1.86
C ARG A 62 5.15 5.94 -1.62
N ARG A 63 6.41 6.07 -1.95
CA ARG A 63 7.09 7.36 -1.95
C ARG A 63 6.65 8.17 -3.14
N VAL A 64 6.34 9.43 -2.93
CA VAL A 64 5.87 10.32 -4.00
C VAL A 64 6.71 11.57 -4.14
N GLY A 65 7.71 11.75 -3.30
CA GLY A 65 8.66 12.85 -3.40
C GLY A 65 8.29 14.07 -2.59
N SER A 66 7.05 14.53 -2.64
CA SER A 66 6.64 15.72 -1.90
C SER A 66 5.14 15.70 -1.63
N PRO A 67 4.68 16.47 -0.62
CA PRO A 67 3.24 16.63 -0.39
C PRO A 67 2.52 17.22 -1.58
N LYS A 68 3.18 18.11 -2.31
CA LYS A 68 2.59 18.73 -3.51
C LYS A 68 2.30 17.69 -4.57
N ARG A 69 3.22 16.77 -4.79
CA ARG A 69 3.03 15.68 -5.75
C ARG A 69 1.92 14.75 -5.31
N ALA A 70 1.85 14.44 -4.02
CA ALA A 70 0.77 13.63 -3.48
C ALA A 70 -0.59 14.27 -3.74
N THR A 71 -0.69 15.57 -3.46
CA THR A 71 -1.93 16.31 -3.68
C THR A 71 -2.31 16.32 -5.15
N LYS A 72 -1.35 16.56 -6.02
CA LYS A 72 -1.60 16.59 -7.45
C LYS A 72 -2.10 15.23 -7.95
N LEU A 73 -1.49 14.17 -7.48
CA LEU A 73 -1.90 12.81 -7.85
C LEU A 73 -3.33 12.52 -7.40
N ALA A 74 -3.63 12.81 -6.14
CA ALA A 74 -4.97 12.57 -5.60
C ALA A 74 -6.02 13.37 -6.35
N ARG A 75 -5.74 14.63 -6.65
CA ARG A 75 -6.66 15.46 -7.41
C ARG A 75 -6.91 14.91 -8.80
N SER A 76 -5.87 14.38 -9.44
CA SER A 76 -6.03 13.82 -10.79
C SER A 76 -6.94 12.59 -10.78
N MET A 77 -7.05 11.92 -9.65
CA MET A 77 -7.93 10.78 -9.48
C MET A 77 -9.21 11.11 -8.74
N ARG A 78 -9.44 12.38 -8.47
CA ARG A 78 -10.64 12.87 -7.79
C ARG A 78 -10.89 12.20 -6.46
N MET A 79 -9.83 11.97 -5.71
CA MET A 79 -9.97 11.37 -4.38
C MET A 79 -9.59 12.38 -3.30
N PRO A 80 -10.18 12.26 -2.12
CA PRO A 80 -9.78 13.13 -1.01
C PRO A 80 -8.37 12.80 -0.56
N ILE A 81 -7.68 13.82 -0.04
CA ILE A 81 -6.35 13.66 0.50
C ILE A 81 -6.27 14.36 1.86
N TYR A 82 -5.67 13.67 2.80
CA TYR A 82 -5.56 14.13 4.18
C TYR A 82 -4.10 14.07 4.63
N ASP A 83 -3.76 14.88 5.60
CA ASP A 83 -2.47 14.82 6.28
C ASP A 83 -2.62 13.92 7.50
N VAL A 84 -1.87 12.84 7.54
CA VAL A 84 -2.00 11.87 8.60
C VAL A 84 -1.64 12.44 9.98
N GLN A 85 -0.82 13.48 10.02
CA GLN A 85 -0.49 14.13 11.29
C GLN A 85 -1.68 14.89 11.86
N LEU A 86 -2.60 15.31 11.01
CA LEU A 86 -3.78 16.04 11.46
C LEU A 86 -4.96 15.11 11.78
N VAL A 87 -5.17 14.10 10.96
CA VAL A 87 -6.37 13.27 11.08
C VAL A 87 -6.09 11.84 11.52
N GLY A 88 -4.83 11.41 11.50
CA GLY A 88 -4.50 10.03 11.80
C GLY A 88 -4.87 9.08 10.66
N TYR A 89 -4.59 7.81 10.87
CA TYR A 89 -5.00 6.79 9.91
C TYR A 89 -6.45 6.38 10.17
N PRO A 90 -7.20 6.03 9.12
CA PRO A 90 -8.60 5.65 9.32
C PRO A 90 -8.71 4.33 10.08
N GLN A 91 -9.77 4.21 10.88
CA GLN A 91 -9.99 3.01 11.68
C GLN A 91 -10.12 1.76 10.80
N ARG A 92 -10.74 1.89 9.63
CA ARG A 92 -10.92 0.74 8.72
C ARG A 92 -9.59 0.11 8.30
N MET A 93 -8.52 0.91 8.24
CA MET A 93 -7.19 0.41 7.92
C MET A 93 -6.69 -0.51 9.03
N ARG A 94 -6.85 -0.08 10.28
CA ARG A 94 -6.46 -0.89 11.44
C ARG A 94 -7.31 -2.16 11.55
N ASP A 95 -8.59 -2.04 11.27
CA ASP A 95 -9.51 -3.19 11.32
C ASP A 95 -9.15 -4.22 10.26
N HIS A 96 -8.82 -3.74 9.07
CA HIS A 96 -8.37 -4.62 7.99
C HIS A 96 -7.13 -5.40 8.40
N ASP A 97 -6.15 -4.73 8.98
CA ASP A 97 -4.92 -5.37 9.41
C ASP A 97 -5.18 -6.37 10.53
N ALA A 98 -6.07 -6.03 11.45
CA ALA A 98 -6.43 -6.93 12.54
C ALA A 98 -7.11 -8.20 12.01
N ARG A 99 -8.01 -8.06 11.05
CA ARG A 99 -8.65 -9.22 10.42
C ARG A 99 -7.62 -10.11 9.74
N GLY A 100 -6.70 -9.49 9.02
CA GLY A 100 -5.65 -10.23 8.34
C GLY A 100 -4.78 -11.03 9.31
N ARG A 101 -4.44 -10.44 10.45
CA ARG A 101 -3.67 -11.15 11.48
C ARG A 101 -4.43 -12.35 12.03
N VAL A 102 -5.70 -12.18 12.31
CA VAL A 102 -6.55 -13.26 12.82
C VAL A 102 -6.63 -14.41 11.81
N GLU A 103 -6.87 -14.07 10.55
CA GLU A 103 -6.97 -15.06 9.49
C GLU A 103 -5.68 -15.85 9.33
N ARG A 104 -4.53 -15.14 9.34
CA ARG A 104 -3.25 -15.83 9.24
C ARG A 104 -2.97 -16.74 10.42
N LYS A 105 -3.36 -16.31 11.61
CA LYS A 105 -3.20 -17.13 12.81
C LYS A 105 -4.02 -18.42 12.71
N ARG A 106 -5.27 -18.29 12.28
CA ARG A 106 -6.14 -19.44 12.08
C ARG A 106 -5.59 -20.40 11.05
N ALA A 107 -5.12 -19.86 9.94
CA ALA A 107 -4.55 -20.69 8.89
C ALA A 107 -3.34 -21.49 9.38
N ARG A 108 -2.49 -20.86 10.18
CA ARG A 108 -1.33 -21.53 10.75
C ARG A 108 -1.74 -22.62 11.74
N GLN A 109 -2.75 -22.36 12.54
CA GLN A 109 -3.26 -23.36 13.49
C GLN A 109 -3.86 -24.55 12.76
N ASP A 110 -4.64 -24.30 11.72
CA ASP A 110 -5.24 -25.37 10.92
C ASP A 110 -4.18 -26.23 10.25
N GLU A 111 -3.15 -25.58 9.72
CA GLU A 111 -2.06 -26.31 9.09
C GLU A 111 -1.32 -27.18 10.09
N MET A 112 -1.07 -26.64 11.28
CA MET A 112 -0.40 -27.39 12.34
C MET A 112 -1.22 -28.62 12.73
N LEU A 113 -2.53 -28.45 12.87
CA LEU A 113 -3.40 -29.56 13.21
C LEU A 113 -3.42 -30.63 12.11
N ARG A 114 -3.41 -30.22 10.86
CA ARG A 114 -3.34 -31.18 9.75
C ARG A 114 -2.04 -31.97 9.81
N GLN A 115 -0.93 -31.29 10.03
CA GLN A 115 0.36 -31.95 10.12
C GLN A 115 0.40 -32.95 11.26
N LEU A 116 -0.18 -32.62 12.41
CA LEU A 116 -0.23 -33.53 13.54
C LEU A 116 -1.08 -34.77 13.24
N ARG A 117 -2.22 -34.58 12.57
CA ARG A 117 -3.06 -35.72 12.18
C ARG A 117 -2.33 -36.63 11.20
N ASP A 118 -1.61 -36.05 10.26
CA ASP A 118 -0.89 -36.84 9.27
C ASP A 118 0.23 -37.67 9.90
N LYS A 119 0.83 -37.15 10.96
CA LYS A 119 1.87 -37.89 11.67
C LYS A 119 1.34 -39.10 12.42
N ASP A 120 0.12 -39.03 12.85
CA ASP A 120 -0.50 -40.09 13.64
C ASP A 120 -1.01 -41.25 12.78
N ARG A 121 -0.88 -41.15 11.48
CA ARG A 121 -1.30 -42.25 10.59
C ARG A 121 -0.19 -43.26 10.33
#